data_2d7a69c052bc52ccb01b3867b4039790
#
_entry.id   2d7a69c052bc52ccb01b3867b4039790
#
_cell.length_a   1.000
_cell.length_b   1.000
_cell.length_c   1.000
_cell.angle_alpha   90.00
_cell.angle_beta   90.00
_cell.angle_gamma   90.00
#
_symmetry.space_group_name_H-M   'P 1'
#
loop_
_entity.id
_entity.type
_entity.pdbx_description
1 polymer ?
#
loop_
_entity_poly.entity_id
_entity_poly.type
_entity_poly.pdbx_seq_one_letter_code
_entity_poly.pdbx_strand_id
1 'polypeptide(L)'
;MTLPETTSSRWSATEGLPFPLGPTGVESEDACNFALYSKHAESVTLLLYTESDSVNPVFEYRFDYLKNKTGRIWHCRIPFAATQGASYYGSRVDGPMPNGRFEWHAFDPDKILLDPYAKSVFFPPAFDRLAAIRPGSNAGKAPLGVLTGDSERYDWQGDQRPRHEADTVIYELHVGGFTKNPNSGVRDAARGTFAGLVEKIPYLRELGVTVVELMPVFQYDPADGNYWGYMPLNFFSPHHGYLSDPTLKARHNEMRDMVRALHQADIEVVLDVVYNHTVEGDHTGPVYSYKGIDNSTYYLMADRPVAPYENFSGTGNTLNMANRAVRKMVIDSARHWAREMHVDGFRFDLASLFTRKADGSVNADDVPLLSDMASDPALAHLRLIAEPWDAAGVYQLGRAFPGIMACQWNGQYRDDLRRFVKGDPGMAPALMRRLYGSDDLFPEDRMNAYHPHQSVNYIASHDGFTLYDLVAYNRKRNWANGHDNTDGADENHSWNCGWEGDEGAPSEVVKLRKQQIKNFCCLLFLSNGTPMFRAGDEFMHTQAGNNNPYNQDNETAWIDWSRLRCQWYW
;
A
#
# COMPACT_ATOMS: atom_id res chain seq x y z
N MET A 1 -5.31 -16.16 -58.29
CA MET A 1 -4.53 -16.58 -57.12
C MET A 1 -5.29 -16.22 -55.89
N THR A 2 -6.08 -17.14 -55.37
CA THR A 2 -6.83 -17.03 -54.12
C THR A 2 -5.86 -17.22 -52.97
N LEU A 3 -5.78 -16.24 -52.09
CA LEU A 3 -5.04 -16.34 -50.83
C LEU A 3 -5.59 -17.53 -50.02
N PRO A 4 -4.73 -18.34 -49.37
CA PRO A 4 -5.25 -19.42 -48.53
C PRO A 4 -5.96 -18.87 -47.33
N GLU A 5 -7.14 -19.39 -47.08
CA GLU A 5 -7.99 -19.14 -45.91
C GLU A 5 -7.21 -19.46 -44.62
N THR A 6 -7.28 -18.48 -43.73
CA THR A 6 -7.26 -18.60 -42.28
C THR A 6 -6.49 -19.77 -41.69
N THR A 7 -5.32 -19.48 -41.20
CA THR A 7 -4.71 -20.26 -40.12
C THR A 7 -5.71 -20.36 -38.98
N SER A 8 -6.28 -21.53 -38.75
CA SER A 8 -7.02 -21.88 -37.55
C SER A 8 -6.20 -21.43 -36.36
N SER A 9 -6.77 -20.72 -35.40
CA SER A 9 -6.10 -20.31 -34.19
C SER A 9 -5.43 -21.55 -33.59
N ARG A 10 -4.14 -21.43 -33.27
CA ARG A 10 -3.30 -22.53 -32.78
C ARG A 10 -3.78 -23.12 -31.44
N TRP A 11 -4.80 -22.50 -30.84
CA TRP A 11 -5.33 -22.78 -29.51
C TRP A 11 -6.81 -23.09 -29.58
N SER A 12 -7.27 -24.11 -28.86
CA SER A 12 -8.70 -24.35 -28.66
C SER A 12 -9.28 -23.30 -27.68
N ALA A 13 -10.60 -23.12 -27.71
CA ALA A 13 -11.26 -22.16 -26.81
C ALA A 13 -10.97 -22.42 -25.33
N THR A 14 -10.77 -23.67 -24.92
CA THR A 14 -10.47 -24.06 -23.54
C THR A 14 -9.00 -23.87 -23.14
N GLU A 15 -8.07 -23.75 -24.08
CA GLU A 15 -6.65 -23.62 -23.81
C GLU A 15 -6.28 -22.24 -23.26
N GLY A 16 -6.94 -21.18 -23.72
CA GLY A 16 -6.74 -19.82 -23.26
C GLY A 16 -5.39 -19.20 -23.66
N LEU A 17 -5.07 -18.05 -23.08
CA LEU A 17 -3.86 -17.27 -23.32
C LEU A 17 -3.08 -17.08 -22.01
N PRO A 18 -1.72 -17.07 -22.04
CA PRO A 18 -0.89 -16.89 -20.86
C PRO A 18 -0.89 -15.46 -20.32
N PHE A 19 -1.41 -14.50 -21.07
CA PHE A 19 -1.46 -13.08 -20.69
C PHE A 19 -2.76 -12.43 -21.16
N PRO A 20 -3.24 -11.41 -20.42
CA PRO A 20 -2.76 -10.92 -19.12
C PRO A 20 -2.93 -11.96 -18.00
N LEU A 21 -2.17 -11.81 -16.89
CA LEU A 21 -2.37 -12.62 -15.69
C LEU A 21 -3.66 -12.20 -14.97
N GLY A 22 -4.24 -13.14 -14.23
CA GLY A 22 -5.55 -12.99 -13.60
C GLY A 22 -6.72 -13.27 -14.55
N PRO A 23 -7.96 -13.03 -14.12
CA PRO A 23 -9.15 -13.14 -14.96
C PRO A 23 -9.25 -11.95 -15.90
N THR A 24 -9.55 -12.22 -17.17
CA THR A 24 -9.69 -11.19 -18.20
C THR A 24 -10.84 -11.54 -19.11
N GLY A 25 -11.79 -10.61 -19.29
CA GLY A 25 -12.89 -10.76 -20.24
C GLY A 25 -12.39 -10.80 -21.68
N VAL A 26 -12.97 -11.67 -22.48
CA VAL A 26 -12.75 -11.77 -23.92
C VAL A 26 -14.08 -11.50 -24.61
N GLU A 27 -14.40 -10.20 -24.79
CA GLU A 27 -15.70 -9.73 -25.31
C GLU A 27 -16.09 -10.39 -26.65
N SER A 28 -15.13 -10.56 -27.57
CA SER A 28 -15.35 -11.17 -28.87
C SER A 28 -15.81 -12.64 -28.83
N GLU A 29 -15.62 -13.31 -27.70
CA GLU A 29 -15.89 -14.73 -27.51
C GLU A 29 -16.90 -15.02 -26.39
N ASP A 30 -17.39 -13.97 -25.72
CA ASP A 30 -18.26 -14.08 -24.53
C ASP A 30 -17.67 -15.06 -23.49
N ALA A 31 -16.39 -14.84 -23.16
CA ALA A 31 -15.60 -15.75 -22.35
C ALA A 31 -14.69 -15.00 -21.35
N CYS A 32 -14.24 -15.71 -20.33
CA CYS A 32 -13.21 -15.25 -19.40
C CYS A 32 -11.95 -16.09 -19.58
N ASN A 33 -10.80 -15.43 -19.74
CA ASN A 33 -9.49 -16.04 -19.72
C ASN A 33 -8.89 -15.94 -18.32
N PHE A 34 -8.43 -17.06 -17.78
CA PHE A 34 -7.75 -17.14 -16.49
C PHE A 34 -6.30 -17.49 -16.73
N ALA A 35 -5.38 -16.75 -16.11
CA ALA A 35 -3.95 -17.00 -16.23
C ALA A 35 -3.26 -16.82 -14.87
N LEU A 36 -2.58 -17.88 -14.40
CA LEU A 36 -1.91 -17.93 -13.10
C LEU A 36 -0.43 -18.28 -13.27
N TYR A 37 0.46 -17.46 -12.72
CA TYR A 37 1.89 -17.77 -12.70
C TYR A 37 2.23 -18.71 -11.54
N SER A 38 2.79 -19.85 -11.85
CA SER A 38 3.48 -20.71 -10.88
C SER A 38 4.59 -21.49 -11.58
N LYS A 39 5.82 -21.32 -11.12
CA LYS A 39 7.02 -21.98 -11.67
C LYS A 39 7.05 -23.45 -11.27
N HIS A 40 6.69 -23.76 -10.05
CA HIS A 40 6.90 -25.07 -9.43
C HIS A 40 5.63 -25.92 -9.32
N ALA A 41 4.45 -25.36 -9.60
CA ALA A 41 3.22 -26.14 -9.58
C ALA A 41 3.24 -27.30 -10.58
N GLU A 42 2.80 -28.47 -10.12
CA GLU A 42 2.59 -29.69 -10.92
C GLU A 42 1.11 -29.84 -11.32
N SER A 43 0.20 -29.27 -10.55
CA SER A 43 -1.24 -29.28 -10.79
C SER A 43 -1.88 -27.97 -10.38
N VAL A 44 -2.81 -27.48 -11.19
CA VAL A 44 -3.65 -26.31 -10.88
C VAL A 44 -5.11 -26.65 -11.21
N THR A 45 -6.03 -26.28 -10.35
CA THR A 45 -7.47 -26.41 -10.55
C THR A 45 -8.14 -25.05 -10.31
N LEU A 46 -8.85 -24.53 -11.29
CA LEU A 46 -9.72 -23.37 -11.16
C LEU A 46 -11.04 -23.76 -10.51
N LEU A 47 -11.49 -22.98 -9.56
CA LEU A 47 -12.74 -23.16 -8.85
C LEU A 47 -13.59 -21.91 -9.00
N LEU A 48 -14.85 -22.08 -9.42
CA LEU A 48 -15.80 -20.97 -9.55
C LEU A 48 -16.95 -21.15 -8.58
N TYR A 49 -17.42 -20.05 -7.98
CA TYR A 49 -18.46 -20.02 -6.96
C TYR A 49 -19.54 -19.00 -7.28
N THR A 50 -20.77 -19.25 -6.83
CA THR A 50 -21.87 -18.30 -6.92
C THR A 50 -21.96 -17.40 -5.68
N GLU A 51 -22.76 -16.35 -5.74
CA GLU A 51 -23.04 -15.52 -4.57
C GLU A 51 -23.79 -16.28 -3.47
N SER A 52 -24.57 -17.29 -3.85
CA SER A 52 -25.37 -18.10 -2.91
C SER A 52 -24.59 -19.24 -2.24
N ASP A 53 -23.50 -19.69 -2.85
CA ASP A 53 -22.66 -20.78 -2.31
C ASP A 53 -21.18 -20.50 -2.56
N SER A 54 -20.49 -20.06 -1.51
CA SER A 54 -19.03 -19.87 -1.47
C SER A 54 -18.27 -21.07 -0.93
N VAL A 55 -18.95 -22.17 -0.63
CA VAL A 55 -18.36 -23.39 -0.07
C VAL A 55 -18.12 -24.43 -1.14
N ASN A 56 -19.17 -24.71 -1.94
CA ASN A 56 -19.12 -25.71 -3.00
C ASN A 56 -18.99 -25.02 -4.34
N PRO A 57 -17.89 -25.29 -5.10
CA PRO A 57 -17.74 -24.70 -6.41
C PRO A 57 -18.84 -25.18 -7.37
N VAL A 58 -19.42 -24.26 -8.12
CA VAL A 58 -20.39 -24.57 -9.17
C VAL A 58 -19.70 -25.10 -10.42
N PHE A 59 -18.41 -24.81 -10.58
CA PHE A 59 -17.59 -25.25 -11.68
C PHE A 59 -16.17 -25.50 -11.22
N GLU A 60 -15.58 -26.63 -11.61
CA GLU A 60 -14.19 -27.00 -11.38
C GLU A 60 -13.50 -27.32 -12.71
N TYR A 61 -12.31 -26.77 -12.97
CA TYR A 61 -11.54 -27.06 -14.14
C TYR A 61 -10.08 -27.37 -13.76
N ARG A 62 -9.70 -28.62 -13.85
CA ARG A 62 -8.31 -29.04 -13.68
C ARG A 62 -7.55 -28.80 -14.98
N PHE A 63 -6.47 -28.02 -14.91
CA PHE A 63 -5.66 -27.68 -16.06
C PHE A 63 -4.86 -28.89 -16.55
N ASP A 64 -4.89 -29.13 -17.86
CA ASP A 64 -4.03 -30.08 -18.53
C ASP A 64 -2.70 -29.38 -18.88
N TYR A 65 -1.60 -29.78 -18.26
CA TYR A 65 -0.31 -29.11 -18.44
C TYR A 65 0.20 -29.13 -19.89
N LEU A 66 -0.26 -30.06 -20.74
CA LEU A 66 0.08 -30.10 -22.15
C LEU A 66 -0.68 -29.06 -22.99
N LYS A 67 -1.81 -28.58 -22.51
CA LYS A 67 -2.70 -27.65 -23.21
C LYS A 67 -2.82 -26.29 -22.52
N ASN A 68 -2.88 -26.30 -21.20
CA ASN A 68 -3.21 -25.15 -20.38
C ASN A 68 -1.98 -24.55 -19.69
N LYS A 69 -0.76 -24.80 -20.22
CA LYS A 69 0.47 -24.24 -19.66
C LYS A 69 1.41 -23.73 -20.75
N THR A 70 1.83 -22.49 -20.62
CA THR A 70 2.87 -21.87 -21.44
C THR A 70 4.01 -21.41 -20.57
N GLY A 71 5.13 -22.10 -20.64
CA GLY A 71 6.27 -21.86 -19.75
C GLY A 71 5.91 -22.09 -18.29
N ARG A 72 5.78 -21.00 -17.52
CA ARG A 72 5.46 -21.02 -16.07
C ARG A 72 4.06 -20.52 -15.76
N ILE A 73 3.23 -20.31 -16.78
CA ILE A 73 1.90 -19.75 -16.66
C ILE A 73 0.87 -20.80 -17.01
N TRP A 74 -0.03 -21.06 -16.08
CA TRP A 74 -1.19 -21.90 -16.25
C TRP A 74 -2.34 -21.04 -16.74
N HIS A 75 -3.10 -21.47 -17.76
CA HIS A 75 -4.15 -20.66 -18.34
C HIS A 75 -5.27 -21.51 -18.93
N CYS A 76 -6.48 -20.99 -18.90
CA CYS A 76 -7.62 -21.56 -19.59
C CYS A 76 -8.59 -20.44 -20.00
N ARG A 77 -9.47 -20.75 -20.95
CA ARG A 77 -10.55 -19.85 -21.37
C ARG A 77 -11.89 -20.55 -21.20
N ILE A 78 -12.76 -19.94 -20.42
CA ILE A 78 -14.07 -20.49 -20.06
C ILE A 78 -15.14 -19.56 -20.62
N PRO A 79 -16.05 -20.05 -21.53
CA PRO A 79 -17.23 -19.28 -21.95
C PRO A 79 -18.08 -18.87 -20.74
N PHE A 80 -18.61 -17.64 -20.72
CA PHE A 80 -19.46 -17.20 -19.61
C PHE A 80 -20.68 -18.10 -19.41
N ALA A 81 -21.24 -18.63 -20.48
CA ALA A 81 -22.35 -19.60 -20.39
C ALA A 81 -21.96 -20.87 -19.60
N ALA A 82 -20.70 -21.27 -19.59
CA ALA A 82 -20.20 -22.44 -18.85
C ALA A 82 -19.89 -22.12 -17.38
N THR A 83 -19.77 -20.85 -16.97
CA THR A 83 -19.48 -20.47 -15.59
C THR A 83 -20.67 -20.63 -14.65
N GLN A 84 -21.85 -20.96 -15.19
CA GLN A 84 -23.09 -21.22 -14.42
C GLN A 84 -23.48 -20.06 -13.47
N GLY A 85 -23.20 -18.83 -13.85
CA GLY A 85 -23.51 -17.64 -13.04
C GLY A 85 -22.53 -17.42 -11.87
N ALA A 86 -21.33 -17.93 -11.96
CA ALA A 86 -20.30 -17.71 -10.95
C ALA A 86 -19.96 -16.22 -10.81
N SER A 87 -19.83 -15.78 -9.57
CA SER A 87 -19.43 -14.42 -9.19
C SER A 87 -18.04 -14.39 -8.54
N TYR A 88 -17.56 -15.54 -8.05
CA TYR A 88 -16.29 -15.64 -7.36
C TYR A 88 -15.43 -16.77 -7.91
N TYR A 89 -14.11 -16.66 -7.70
CA TYR A 89 -13.17 -17.69 -8.11
C TYR A 89 -12.00 -17.83 -7.13
N GLY A 90 -11.37 -18.99 -7.18
CA GLY A 90 -10.13 -19.31 -6.49
C GLY A 90 -9.41 -20.46 -7.20
N SER A 91 -8.27 -20.86 -6.68
CA SER A 91 -7.49 -21.96 -7.25
C SER A 91 -7.02 -22.93 -6.18
N ARG A 92 -6.94 -24.23 -6.51
CA ARG A 92 -6.11 -25.20 -5.80
C ARG A 92 -4.83 -25.40 -6.58
N VAL A 93 -3.70 -25.43 -5.87
CA VAL A 93 -2.39 -25.60 -6.48
C VAL A 93 -1.63 -26.68 -5.71
N ASP A 94 -1.06 -27.62 -6.44
CA ASP A 94 -0.24 -28.70 -5.88
C ASP A 94 1.12 -28.74 -6.58
N GLY A 95 2.15 -29.19 -5.87
CA GLY A 95 3.51 -29.24 -6.35
C GLY A 95 4.45 -29.99 -5.40
N PRO A 96 5.78 -29.92 -5.66
CA PRO A 96 6.73 -30.67 -4.87
C PRO A 96 6.78 -30.23 -3.41
N MET A 97 6.98 -31.18 -2.52
CA MET A 97 7.27 -30.91 -1.12
C MET A 97 8.64 -30.25 -0.96
N PRO A 98 8.88 -29.48 0.11
CA PRO A 98 10.18 -28.88 0.39
C PRO A 98 11.29 -29.95 0.40
N ASN A 99 12.31 -29.78 -0.45
CA ASN A 99 13.35 -30.81 -0.61
C ASN A 99 14.79 -30.29 -0.58
N GLY A 100 15.02 -29.06 -0.12
CA GLY A 100 16.38 -28.58 -0.03
C GLY A 100 16.56 -27.07 0.13
N ARG A 101 17.76 -26.63 -0.19
CA ARG A 101 18.15 -25.22 -0.13
C ARG A 101 17.39 -24.40 -1.16
N PHE A 102 16.87 -23.24 -0.76
CA PHE A 102 16.22 -22.25 -1.62
C PHE A 102 14.91 -22.66 -2.31
N GLU A 103 14.43 -23.89 -2.08
CA GLU A 103 13.19 -24.40 -2.68
C GLU A 103 12.19 -24.82 -1.59
N TRP A 104 11.97 -23.92 -0.65
CA TRP A 104 10.97 -24.18 0.37
C TRP A 104 9.60 -23.90 -0.22
N HIS A 105 8.85 -24.96 -0.50
CA HIS A 105 7.50 -24.89 -1.04
C HIS A 105 6.48 -24.96 0.09
N ALA A 106 5.31 -24.38 -0.13
CA ALA A 106 4.20 -24.38 0.83
C ALA A 106 2.89 -24.84 0.15
N PHE A 107 3.00 -25.75 -0.81
CA PHE A 107 1.85 -26.32 -1.48
C PHE A 107 1.00 -27.14 -0.51
N ASP A 108 -0.30 -26.92 -0.56
CA ASP A 108 -1.33 -27.70 0.13
C ASP A 108 -2.52 -27.83 -0.83
N PRO A 109 -2.72 -29.02 -1.46
CA PRO A 109 -3.74 -29.22 -2.48
C PRO A 109 -5.17 -29.07 -1.97
N ASP A 110 -5.37 -29.07 -0.66
CA ASP A 110 -6.67 -28.86 -0.03
C ASP A 110 -7.00 -27.37 0.17
N LYS A 111 -6.00 -26.47 0.02
CA LYS A 111 -6.20 -25.02 0.16
C LYS A 111 -6.84 -24.42 -1.09
N ILE A 112 -7.82 -23.57 -0.86
CA ILE A 112 -8.33 -22.64 -1.86
C ILE A 112 -7.53 -21.35 -1.71
N LEU A 113 -6.92 -20.90 -2.81
CA LEU A 113 -5.98 -19.79 -2.86
C LEU A 113 -6.57 -18.64 -3.67
N LEU A 114 -6.37 -17.43 -3.15
CA LEU A 114 -6.69 -16.19 -3.84
C LEU A 114 -5.68 -15.95 -4.97
N ASP A 115 -6.17 -15.56 -6.13
CA ASP A 115 -5.33 -15.12 -7.23
C ASP A 115 -4.59 -13.81 -6.84
N PRO A 116 -3.25 -13.74 -7.00
CA PRO A 116 -2.49 -12.50 -6.80
C PRO A 116 -2.98 -11.30 -7.62
N TYR A 117 -3.62 -11.55 -8.76
CA TYR A 117 -4.15 -10.55 -9.69
C TYR A 117 -5.64 -10.27 -9.52
N ALA A 118 -6.27 -10.72 -8.45
CA ALA A 118 -7.66 -10.43 -8.17
C ALA A 118 -7.88 -8.92 -8.00
N LYS A 119 -8.69 -8.31 -8.85
CA LYS A 119 -8.98 -6.86 -8.81
C LYS A 119 -9.99 -6.48 -7.72
N SER A 120 -10.70 -7.45 -7.17
CA SER A 120 -11.58 -7.31 -6.02
C SER A 120 -11.59 -8.60 -5.23
N VAL A 121 -11.63 -8.51 -3.91
CA VAL A 121 -11.61 -9.66 -2.99
C VAL A 121 -12.93 -9.75 -2.24
N PHE A 122 -13.48 -10.95 -2.18
CA PHE A 122 -14.63 -11.30 -1.37
C PHE A 122 -14.19 -12.14 -0.16
N PHE A 123 -14.64 -11.74 1.01
CA PHE A 123 -14.49 -12.53 2.23
C PHE A 123 -15.83 -13.21 2.54
N PRO A 124 -15.88 -14.54 2.51
CA PRO A 124 -17.12 -15.24 2.85
C PRO A 124 -17.53 -14.99 4.31
N PRO A 125 -18.82 -15.07 4.66
CA PRO A 125 -19.27 -14.83 6.04
C PRO A 125 -18.59 -15.71 7.11
N ALA A 126 -18.10 -16.89 6.71
CA ALA A 126 -17.35 -17.82 7.57
C ALA A 126 -15.83 -17.68 7.43
N PHE A 127 -15.35 -16.56 6.89
CA PHE A 127 -13.90 -16.30 6.75
C PHE A 127 -13.17 -16.57 8.07
N ASP A 128 -12.07 -17.31 7.99
CA ASP A 128 -11.31 -17.74 9.17
C ASP A 128 -9.81 -17.78 8.85
N ARG A 129 -9.07 -16.82 9.40
CA ARG A 129 -7.61 -16.74 9.29
C ARG A 129 -6.93 -18.02 9.77
N LEU A 130 -7.44 -18.67 10.81
CA LEU A 130 -6.86 -19.91 11.33
C LEU A 130 -7.00 -21.07 10.35
N ALA A 131 -8.03 -21.08 9.51
CA ALA A 131 -8.16 -22.09 8.46
C ALA A 131 -7.09 -21.92 7.37
N ALA A 132 -6.58 -20.69 7.15
CA ALA A 132 -5.45 -20.47 6.25
C ALA A 132 -4.08 -20.86 6.86
N ILE A 133 -3.96 -20.84 8.20
CA ILE A 133 -2.73 -21.21 8.91
C ILE A 133 -2.61 -22.75 9.04
N ARG A 134 -3.71 -23.42 9.39
CA ARG A 134 -3.72 -24.86 9.64
C ARG A 134 -3.65 -25.65 8.33
N PRO A 135 -2.95 -26.80 8.26
CA PRO A 135 -3.01 -27.68 7.10
C PRO A 135 -4.43 -28.13 6.75
N GLY A 136 -4.66 -28.47 5.48
CA GLY A 136 -5.92 -29.00 4.98
C GLY A 136 -6.92 -27.92 4.54
N SER A 137 -8.16 -28.34 4.35
CA SER A 137 -9.17 -27.52 3.64
C SER A 137 -9.56 -26.23 4.38
N ASN A 138 -9.67 -25.16 3.62
CA ASN A 138 -10.22 -23.86 4.02
C ASN A 138 -11.50 -23.51 3.21
N ALA A 139 -12.21 -24.53 2.67
CA ALA A 139 -13.41 -24.33 1.89
C ALA A 139 -14.47 -23.52 2.66
N GLY A 140 -15.07 -22.51 2.01
CA GLY A 140 -16.01 -21.57 2.59
C GLY A 140 -15.40 -20.56 3.58
N LYS A 141 -14.08 -20.60 3.81
CA LYS A 141 -13.34 -19.75 4.75
C LYS A 141 -12.20 -18.97 4.10
N ALA A 142 -11.84 -19.29 2.86
CA ALA A 142 -10.81 -18.61 2.11
C ALA A 142 -11.33 -17.29 1.49
N PRO A 143 -10.50 -16.26 1.38
CA PRO A 143 -10.81 -15.13 0.53
C PRO A 143 -10.85 -15.56 -0.94
N LEU A 144 -11.80 -15.04 -1.71
CA LEU A 144 -11.99 -15.35 -3.12
C LEU A 144 -11.83 -14.10 -3.99
N GLY A 145 -11.34 -14.28 -5.21
CA GLY A 145 -11.39 -13.24 -6.23
C GLY A 145 -12.81 -13.04 -6.72
N VAL A 146 -13.18 -11.80 -7.03
CA VAL A 146 -14.47 -11.46 -7.64
C VAL A 146 -14.32 -11.45 -9.16
N LEU A 147 -15.22 -12.14 -9.86
CA LEU A 147 -15.35 -12.03 -11.29
C LEU A 147 -16.09 -10.73 -11.62
N THR A 148 -15.36 -9.69 -11.93
CA THR A 148 -15.95 -8.47 -12.47
C THR A 148 -16.13 -8.65 -13.96
N GLY A 149 -17.37 -8.56 -14.44
CA GLY A 149 -17.60 -8.43 -15.89
C GLY A 149 -16.94 -7.15 -16.38
N ASP A 150 -16.13 -7.23 -17.43
CA ASP A 150 -15.52 -6.04 -18.08
C ASP A 150 -16.60 -5.12 -18.75
N SER A 151 -17.89 -5.44 -18.58
CA SER A 151 -19.00 -4.83 -19.29
C SER A 151 -19.32 -3.39 -18.89
N GLU A 152 -18.77 -2.87 -17.80
CA GLU A 152 -18.98 -1.48 -17.40
C GLU A 152 -17.61 -0.74 -17.32
N ARG A 153 -17.20 -0.18 -18.45
CA ARG A 153 -16.13 0.83 -18.44
C ARG A 153 -16.59 2.00 -17.60
N TYR A 154 -15.84 2.32 -16.55
CA TYR A 154 -16.11 3.51 -15.76
C TYR A 154 -16.01 4.77 -16.63
N ASP A 155 -17.03 5.62 -16.57
CA ASP A 155 -17.02 6.89 -17.29
C ASP A 155 -16.26 7.95 -16.47
N TRP A 156 -15.04 8.22 -16.86
CA TRP A 156 -14.20 9.25 -16.27
C TRP A 156 -14.63 10.68 -16.61
N GLN A 157 -15.62 10.86 -17.48
CA GLN A 157 -16.19 12.17 -17.84
C GLN A 157 -15.13 13.19 -18.29
N GLY A 158 -14.10 12.73 -18.99
CA GLY A 158 -13.00 13.59 -19.44
C GLY A 158 -12.07 14.06 -18.33
N ASP A 159 -11.92 13.24 -17.28
CA ASP A 159 -11.02 13.49 -16.15
C ASP A 159 -9.65 14.05 -16.59
N GLN A 160 -9.22 15.14 -15.95
CA GLN A 160 -7.96 15.79 -16.19
C GLN A 160 -7.12 15.68 -14.91
N ARG A 161 -6.02 14.93 -14.97
CA ARG A 161 -5.11 14.80 -13.85
C ARG A 161 -4.43 16.14 -13.56
N PRO A 162 -4.55 16.66 -12.34
CA PRO A 162 -3.77 17.83 -11.94
C PRO A 162 -2.28 17.48 -11.91
N ARG A 163 -1.45 18.50 -11.99
CA ARG A 163 -0.01 18.34 -11.82
C ARG A 163 0.57 19.56 -11.13
N HIS A 164 1.07 19.35 -9.95
CA HIS A 164 1.75 20.35 -9.15
C HIS A 164 3.26 20.12 -9.14
N GLU A 165 4.03 21.19 -9.11
CA GLU A 165 5.50 21.15 -9.06
C GLU A 165 6.02 22.00 -7.89
N ALA A 166 6.21 23.29 -8.13
CA ALA A 166 6.73 24.22 -7.11
C ALA A 166 5.71 24.53 -5.99
N ASP A 167 4.44 24.35 -6.26
CA ASP A 167 3.30 24.57 -5.37
C ASP A 167 2.82 23.26 -4.66
N THR A 168 3.59 22.19 -4.78
CA THR A 168 3.25 20.90 -4.15
C THR A 168 3.21 21.02 -2.64
N VAL A 169 2.07 20.67 -2.05
CA VAL A 169 1.85 20.52 -0.61
C VAL A 169 1.19 19.17 -0.37
N ILE A 170 1.93 18.24 0.25
CA ILE A 170 1.46 16.87 0.49
C ILE A 170 0.73 16.80 1.84
N TYR A 171 -0.43 16.15 1.85
CA TYR A 171 -1.21 15.87 3.04
C TYR A 171 -1.40 14.37 3.21
N GLU A 172 -0.69 13.79 4.18
CA GLU A 172 -0.77 12.37 4.51
C GLU A 172 -2.04 12.08 5.31
N LEU A 173 -2.87 11.15 4.89
CA LEU A 173 -4.08 10.78 5.59
C LEU A 173 -4.45 9.29 5.48
N HIS A 174 -5.12 8.77 6.51
CA HIS A 174 -5.72 7.44 6.51
C HIS A 174 -7.20 7.54 6.14
N VAL A 175 -7.65 6.86 5.07
CA VAL A 175 -9.03 6.96 4.54
C VAL A 175 -10.07 6.73 5.63
N GLY A 176 -9.93 5.65 6.42
CA GLY A 176 -10.84 5.35 7.51
C GLY A 176 -10.80 6.40 8.61
N GLY A 177 -9.62 6.64 9.20
CA GLY A 177 -9.43 7.52 10.36
C GLY A 177 -9.79 8.98 10.09
N PHE A 178 -9.70 9.43 8.84
CA PHE A 178 -9.97 10.81 8.49
C PHE A 178 -11.42 11.23 8.77
N THR A 179 -12.39 10.34 8.55
CA THR A 179 -13.81 10.69 8.68
C THR A 179 -14.62 9.79 9.61
N LYS A 180 -14.03 8.73 10.18
CA LYS A 180 -14.74 7.72 10.97
C LYS A 180 -15.31 8.25 12.27
N ASN A 181 -14.65 9.23 12.88
CA ASN A 181 -15.12 9.87 14.11
C ASN A 181 -16.51 10.53 13.87
N PRO A 182 -17.51 10.29 14.74
CA PRO A 182 -18.84 10.89 14.63
C PRO A 182 -18.84 12.42 14.52
N ASN A 183 -17.82 13.08 15.08
CA ASN A 183 -17.70 14.55 15.02
C ASN A 183 -17.12 15.07 13.70
N SER A 184 -16.86 14.20 12.74
CA SER A 184 -16.34 14.59 11.43
C SER A 184 -17.31 15.47 10.61
N GLY A 185 -18.60 15.43 10.92
CA GLY A 185 -19.63 16.12 10.15
C GLY A 185 -19.96 15.48 8.81
N VAL A 186 -19.40 14.30 8.53
CA VAL A 186 -19.69 13.47 7.34
C VAL A 186 -20.94 12.62 7.60
N ARG A 187 -21.75 12.37 6.57
CA ARG A 187 -22.93 11.50 6.65
C ARG A 187 -22.56 10.13 7.23
N ASP A 188 -23.41 9.58 8.10
CA ASP A 188 -23.14 8.34 8.84
C ASP A 188 -22.72 7.17 7.93
N ALA A 189 -23.43 7.01 6.81
CA ALA A 189 -23.15 5.94 5.84
C ALA A 189 -21.82 6.12 5.07
N ALA A 190 -21.26 7.33 5.06
CA ALA A 190 -20.01 7.64 4.35
C ALA A 190 -18.79 7.75 5.30
N ARG A 191 -18.99 7.66 6.61
CA ARG A 191 -17.88 7.77 7.56
C ARG A 191 -16.86 6.64 7.39
N GLY A 192 -15.59 7.01 7.34
CA GLY A 192 -14.49 6.06 7.20
C GLY A 192 -14.35 5.45 5.83
N THR A 193 -14.96 6.04 4.80
CA THR A 193 -14.97 5.51 3.43
C THR A 193 -14.41 6.52 2.42
N PHE A 194 -14.18 6.07 1.17
CA PHE A 194 -13.82 6.95 0.06
C PHE A 194 -14.86 8.06 -0.16
N ALA A 195 -16.16 7.73 -0.04
CA ALA A 195 -17.23 8.72 -0.13
C ALA A 195 -17.16 9.77 0.98
N GLY A 196 -16.74 9.37 2.19
CA GLY A 196 -16.52 10.29 3.29
C GLY A 196 -15.37 11.26 3.06
N LEU A 197 -14.31 10.81 2.39
CA LEU A 197 -13.21 11.68 1.99
C LEU A 197 -13.68 12.73 0.97
N VAL A 198 -14.53 12.34 0.01
CA VAL A 198 -15.11 13.28 -0.95
C VAL A 198 -15.86 14.43 -0.25
N GLU A 199 -16.59 14.16 0.83
CA GLU A 199 -17.27 15.20 1.61
C GLU A 199 -16.29 16.19 2.28
N LYS A 200 -15.01 15.84 2.41
CA LYS A 200 -13.95 16.68 3.00
C LYS A 200 -13.12 17.45 1.97
N ILE A 201 -13.34 17.28 0.68
CA ILE A 201 -12.61 18.01 -0.37
C ILE A 201 -12.67 19.54 -0.19
N PRO A 202 -13.80 20.16 0.16
CA PRO A 202 -13.83 21.61 0.39
C PRO A 202 -12.86 22.07 1.50
N TYR A 203 -12.71 21.26 2.56
CA TYR A 203 -11.76 21.52 3.63
C TYR A 203 -10.29 21.41 3.13
N LEU A 204 -9.96 20.36 2.38
CA LEU A 204 -8.62 20.17 1.82
C LEU A 204 -8.21 21.33 0.89
N ARG A 205 -9.15 21.83 0.08
CA ARG A 205 -8.93 23.00 -0.78
C ARG A 205 -8.71 24.28 0.02
N GLU A 206 -9.51 24.52 1.06
CA GLU A 206 -9.37 25.70 1.92
C GLU A 206 -8.02 25.67 2.66
N LEU A 207 -7.54 24.48 3.03
CA LEU A 207 -6.25 24.27 3.66
C LEU A 207 -5.06 24.50 2.71
N GLY A 208 -5.30 24.49 1.39
CA GLY A 208 -4.25 24.65 0.37
C GLY A 208 -3.49 23.36 0.04
N VAL A 209 -4.09 22.21 0.33
CA VAL A 209 -3.53 20.89 -0.06
C VAL A 209 -3.60 20.73 -1.57
N THR A 210 -2.51 20.32 -2.19
CA THR A 210 -2.44 20.04 -3.63
C THR A 210 -2.21 18.56 -3.94
N VAL A 211 -1.73 17.78 -2.96
CA VAL A 211 -1.52 16.34 -3.08
C VAL A 211 -2.04 15.65 -1.81
N VAL A 212 -2.92 14.67 -1.95
CA VAL A 212 -3.23 13.76 -0.85
C VAL A 212 -2.38 12.49 -1.00
N GLU A 213 -1.64 12.14 0.06
CA GLU A 213 -0.95 10.87 0.19
C GLU A 213 -1.81 9.96 1.06
N LEU A 214 -2.45 8.98 0.43
CA LEU A 214 -3.33 8.04 1.10
C LEU A 214 -2.51 6.90 1.70
N MET A 215 -2.56 6.73 3.03
CA MET A 215 -2.06 5.51 3.69
C MET A 215 -2.69 4.28 3.02
N PRO A 216 -2.12 3.06 3.21
CA PRO A 216 -2.41 1.92 2.34
C PRO A 216 -3.90 1.67 2.10
N VAL A 217 -4.27 1.63 0.82
CA VAL A 217 -5.63 1.33 0.36
C VAL A 217 -5.76 -0.06 -0.24
N PHE A 218 -4.66 -0.82 -0.33
CA PHE A 218 -4.70 -2.20 -0.79
C PHE A 218 -5.54 -3.07 0.13
N GLN A 219 -6.16 -4.12 -0.43
CA GLN A 219 -6.87 -5.06 0.40
C GLN A 219 -5.92 -5.74 1.39
N TYR A 220 -6.14 -5.51 2.66
CA TYR A 220 -5.47 -6.21 3.75
C TYR A 220 -6.42 -7.20 4.45
N ASP A 221 -5.88 -8.09 5.29
CA ASP A 221 -6.66 -9.07 6.03
C ASP A 221 -7.46 -8.39 7.16
N PRO A 222 -8.80 -8.43 7.13
CA PRO A 222 -9.61 -7.78 8.16
C PRO A 222 -9.47 -8.43 9.55
N ALA A 223 -8.91 -9.66 9.64
CA ALA A 223 -8.69 -10.38 10.89
C ALA A 223 -7.27 -10.22 11.45
N ASP A 224 -6.38 -9.52 10.76
CA ASP A 224 -5.00 -9.31 11.20
C ASP A 224 -4.87 -8.27 12.33
N GLY A 225 -5.85 -7.39 12.44
CA GLY A 225 -5.86 -6.30 13.43
C GLY A 225 -4.99 -5.11 13.05
N ASN A 226 -4.41 -5.07 11.85
CA ASN A 226 -3.65 -3.94 11.35
C ASN A 226 -4.60 -2.90 10.73
N TYR A 227 -4.97 -1.88 11.51
CA TYR A 227 -5.84 -0.80 11.07
C TYR A 227 -5.22 0.10 10.01
N TRP A 228 -3.89 0.33 10.04
CA TRP A 228 -3.22 1.21 9.07
C TRP A 228 -3.18 0.63 7.65
N GLY A 229 -3.29 -0.70 7.49
CA GLY A 229 -3.28 -1.36 6.20
C GLY A 229 -1.91 -1.79 5.68
N TYR A 230 -0.84 -1.68 6.49
CA TYR A 230 0.52 -2.08 6.08
C TYR A 230 0.75 -3.60 6.04
N MET A 231 -0.30 -4.41 6.06
CA MET A 231 -0.24 -5.87 5.91
C MET A 231 -1.08 -6.33 4.71
N PRO A 232 -0.64 -6.05 3.46
CA PRO A 232 -1.44 -6.30 2.27
C PRO A 232 -1.66 -7.79 2.02
N LEU A 233 -2.90 -8.14 1.67
CA LEU A 233 -3.30 -9.44 1.18
C LEU A 233 -3.22 -9.52 -0.35
N ASN A 234 -3.56 -8.42 -1.02
CA ASN A 234 -3.65 -8.34 -2.46
C ASN A 234 -3.27 -6.92 -2.94
N PHE A 235 -2.53 -6.82 -4.04
CA PHE A 235 -2.00 -5.55 -4.56
C PHE A 235 -2.88 -4.87 -5.63
N PHE A 236 -3.99 -5.48 -6.03
CA PHE A 236 -4.84 -4.97 -7.14
C PHE A 236 -6.21 -4.52 -6.67
N SER A 237 -6.64 -4.93 -5.49
CA SER A 237 -7.96 -4.65 -4.96
C SER A 237 -7.92 -3.51 -3.94
N PRO A 238 -8.81 -2.52 -4.02
CA PRO A 238 -9.01 -1.60 -2.92
C PRO A 238 -9.60 -2.32 -1.70
N HIS A 239 -9.27 -1.83 -0.51
CA HIS A 239 -9.77 -2.40 0.74
C HIS A 239 -11.28 -2.22 0.85
N HIS A 240 -12.00 -3.34 1.00
CA HIS A 240 -13.46 -3.36 1.04
C HIS A 240 -14.06 -2.57 2.22
N GLY A 241 -13.31 -2.40 3.32
CA GLY A 241 -13.74 -1.62 4.49
C GLY A 241 -13.79 -0.12 4.25
N TYR A 242 -13.25 0.38 3.12
CA TYR A 242 -13.33 1.80 2.73
C TYR A 242 -14.48 2.11 1.77
N LEU A 243 -15.39 1.16 1.57
CA LEU A 243 -16.56 1.32 0.71
C LEU A 243 -17.80 1.64 1.54
N SER A 244 -18.58 2.63 1.13
CA SER A 244 -19.89 2.94 1.72
C SER A 244 -20.98 2.00 1.20
N ASP A 245 -20.82 1.48 -0.02
CA ASP A 245 -21.67 0.47 -0.64
C ASP A 245 -20.89 -0.83 -0.84
N PRO A 246 -21.20 -1.91 -0.09
CA PRO A 246 -20.50 -3.19 -0.22
C PRO A 246 -20.90 -4.02 -1.45
N THR A 247 -21.80 -3.54 -2.29
CA THR A 247 -22.25 -4.28 -3.48
C THR A 247 -21.10 -4.50 -4.46
N LEU A 248 -21.13 -5.60 -5.21
CA LEU A 248 -20.08 -5.94 -6.17
C LEU A 248 -19.88 -4.83 -7.23
N LYS A 249 -20.98 -4.18 -7.61
CA LYS A 249 -20.99 -3.11 -8.62
C LYS A 249 -20.26 -1.85 -8.17
N ALA A 250 -20.33 -1.51 -6.89
CA ALA A 250 -19.77 -0.28 -6.32
C ALA A 250 -18.28 -0.40 -5.98
N ARG A 251 -17.74 -1.62 -5.87
CA ARG A 251 -16.43 -1.88 -5.26
C ARG A 251 -15.26 -1.11 -5.86
N HIS A 252 -15.24 -0.88 -7.16
CA HIS A 252 -14.19 -0.08 -7.80
C HIS A 252 -14.61 1.36 -8.05
N ASN A 253 -15.90 1.59 -8.22
CA ASN A 253 -16.39 2.89 -8.66
C ASN A 253 -16.30 3.95 -7.58
N GLU A 254 -16.49 3.61 -6.31
CA GLU A 254 -16.42 4.58 -5.21
C GLU A 254 -14.99 5.17 -5.06
N MET A 255 -13.96 4.36 -5.22
CA MET A 255 -12.59 4.88 -5.27
C MET A 255 -12.34 5.74 -6.51
N ARG A 256 -12.84 5.33 -7.67
CA ARG A 256 -12.75 6.12 -8.92
C ARG A 256 -13.49 7.45 -8.80
N ASP A 257 -14.66 7.45 -8.18
CA ASP A 257 -15.42 8.67 -7.90
C ASP A 257 -14.66 9.62 -6.98
N MET A 258 -13.97 9.09 -5.95
CA MET A 258 -13.10 9.87 -5.06
C MET A 258 -11.94 10.49 -5.83
N VAL A 259 -11.20 9.71 -6.62
CA VAL A 259 -10.07 10.21 -7.40
C VAL A 259 -10.53 11.30 -8.36
N ARG A 260 -11.60 11.06 -9.12
CA ARG A 260 -12.18 12.07 -10.03
C ARG A 260 -12.60 13.35 -9.30
N ALA A 261 -13.21 13.23 -8.11
CA ALA A 261 -13.62 14.39 -7.33
C ALA A 261 -12.43 15.19 -6.79
N LEU A 262 -11.33 14.53 -6.43
CA LEU A 262 -10.08 15.18 -6.04
C LEU A 262 -9.44 15.89 -7.23
N HIS A 263 -9.38 15.27 -8.40
CA HIS A 263 -8.89 15.91 -9.64
C HIS A 263 -9.72 17.16 -10.01
N GLN A 264 -11.05 17.09 -9.91
CA GLN A 264 -11.92 18.25 -10.14
C GLN A 264 -11.66 19.39 -9.13
N ALA A 265 -11.10 19.07 -7.97
CA ALA A 265 -10.70 20.02 -6.96
C ALA A 265 -9.22 20.48 -7.11
N ASP A 266 -8.54 20.08 -8.17
CA ASP A 266 -7.12 20.33 -8.43
C ASP A 266 -6.19 19.72 -7.35
N ILE A 267 -6.47 18.47 -6.95
CA ILE A 267 -5.70 17.72 -5.95
C ILE A 267 -5.23 16.40 -6.55
N GLU A 268 -3.92 16.16 -6.59
CA GLU A 268 -3.30 14.88 -6.98
C GLU A 268 -3.56 13.81 -5.91
N VAL A 269 -3.61 12.55 -6.34
CA VAL A 269 -3.76 11.38 -5.46
C VAL A 269 -2.52 10.49 -5.55
N VAL A 270 -1.78 10.40 -4.44
CA VAL A 270 -0.65 9.50 -4.26
C VAL A 270 -1.07 8.36 -3.33
N LEU A 271 -0.74 7.13 -3.70
CA LEU A 271 -0.99 5.97 -2.84
C LEU A 271 0.29 5.56 -2.11
N ASP A 272 0.19 5.35 -0.82
CA ASP A 272 1.20 4.61 -0.06
C ASP A 272 1.07 3.12 -0.37
N VAL A 273 2.11 2.54 -0.97
CA VAL A 273 2.08 1.17 -1.50
C VAL A 273 3.10 0.27 -0.82
N VAL A 274 2.60 -0.83 -0.29
CA VAL A 274 3.38 -1.82 0.44
C VAL A 274 3.69 -2.99 -0.50
N TYR A 275 4.72 -2.85 -1.33
CA TYR A 275 5.16 -3.92 -2.24
C TYR A 275 6.33 -4.73 -1.69
N ASN A 276 6.74 -4.49 -0.47
CA ASN A 276 7.92 -5.11 0.11
C ASN A 276 7.64 -6.39 0.90
N HIS A 277 6.40 -6.62 1.35
CA HIS A 277 5.97 -7.80 2.10
C HIS A 277 4.47 -8.07 1.94
N THR A 278 3.96 -9.12 2.56
CA THR A 278 2.53 -9.47 2.59
C THR A 278 2.08 -9.94 3.97
N VAL A 279 0.77 -9.94 4.20
CA VAL A 279 0.13 -10.45 5.43
C VAL A 279 0.36 -11.94 5.69
N GLU A 280 0.90 -12.66 4.72
CA GLU A 280 1.21 -14.09 4.91
C GLU A 280 2.32 -14.34 5.94
N GLY A 281 3.08 -13.28 6.36
CA GLY A 281 4.09 -13.38 7.42
C GLY A 281 5.15 -14.44 7.14
N ASP A 282 5.70 -15.05 8.19
CA ASP A 282 6.70 -16.11 8.09
C ASP A 282 6.08 -17.51 7.85
N HIS A 283 6.84 -18.57 8.10
CA HIS A 283 6.41 -19.97 7.93
C HIS A 283 5.23 -20.38 8.84
N THR A 284 4.92 -19.62 9.87
CA THR A 284 3.79 -19.86 10.78
C THR A 284 2.55 -19.08 10.38
N GLY A 285 2.69 -18.13 9.46
CA GLY A 285 1.61 -17.27 9.00
C GLY A 285 0.66 -17.95 8.01
N PRO A 286 -0.44 -17.27 7.63
CA PRO A 286 -1.46 -17.85 6.77
C PRO A 286 -0.96 -18.14 5.35
N VAL A 287 -1.62 -19.08 4.69
CA VAL A 287 -1.46 -19.40 3.26
C VAL A 287 -2.73 -18.97 2.55
N TYR A 288 -2.71 -17.77 2.00
CA TYR A 288 -3.84 -17.19 1.29
C TYR A 288 -3.69 -17.21 -0.21
N SER A 289 -2.47 -16.94 -0.71
CA SER A 289 -2.17 -16.67 -2.11
C SER A 289 -0.74 -17.11 -2.46
N TYR A 290 0.21 -16.21 -2.32
CA TYR A 290 1.61 -16.30 -2.79
C TYR A 290 2.34 -17.54 -2.29
N LYS A 291 2.23 -17.86 -1.00
CA LYS A 291 2.84 -19.06 -0.39
C LYS A 291 2.35 -20.34 -1.04
N GLY A 292 1.04 -20.49 -1.15
CA GLY A 292 0.42 -21.70 -1.69
C GLY A 292 0.55 -21.82 -3.20
N ILE A 293 0.74 -20.70 -3.92
CA ILE A 293 0.89 -20.70 -5.37
C ILE A 293 2.32 -20.98 -5.80
N ASP A 294 3.31 -20.29 -5.19
CA ASP A 294 4.74 -20.51 -5.51
C ASP A 294 5.66 -19.80 -4.51
N ASN A 295 5.76 -20.30 -3.31
CA ASN A 295 6.44 -19.66 -2.17
C ASN A 295 7.84 -19.12 -2.50
N SER A 296 8.70 -19.95 -3.04
CA SER A 296 10.10 -19.60 -3.31
C SER A 296 10.30 -18.63 -4.49
N THR A 297 9.26 -18.41 -5.31
CA THR A 297 9.26 -17.36 -6.33
C THR A 297 8.96 -16.00 -5.72
N TYR A 298 7.93 -15.93 -4.87
CA TYR A 298 7.43 -14.66 -4.35
C TYR A 298 8.28 -14.11 -3.21
N TYR A 299 8.88 -14.96 -2.35
CA TYR A 299 9.60 -14.52 -1.17
C TYR A 299 11.09 -14.74 -1.26
N LEU A 300 11.87 -13.87 -0.63
CA LEU A 300 13.28 -14.09 -0.35
C LEU A 300 13.42 -15.17 0.72
N MET A 301 14.15 -16.25 0.35
CA MET A 301 14.32 -17.41 1.21
C MET A 301 15.74 -17.44 1.77
N ALA A 302 15.84 -17.68 3.07
CA ALA A 302 17.11 -17.89 3.76
C ALA A 302 17.54 -19.37 3.72
N ASP A 303 18.84 -19.63 3.69
CA ASP A 303 19.39 -21.00 3.83
C ASP A 303 19.34 -21.44 5.31
N ARG A 304 18.11 -21.57 5.83
CA ARG A 304 17.82 -21.97 7.21
C ARG A 304 16.74 -23.05 7.23
N PRO A 305 16.91 -24.14 8.01
CA PRO A 305 15.89 -25.20 8.09
C PRO A 305 14.63 -24.76 8.87
N VAL A 306 14.76 -23.78 9.74
CA VAL A 306 13.65 -23.19 10.51
C VAL A 306 13.54 -21.72 10.17
N ALA A 307 12.33 -21.21 10.00
CA ALA A 307 12.06 -19.84 9.60
C ALA A 307 12.81 -19.43 8.32
N PRO A 308 12.51 -20.06 7.17
CA PRO A 308 13.31 -19.94 5.94
C PRO A 308 13.15 -18.60 5.22
N TYR A 309 12.34 -17.68 5.72
CA TYR A 309 12.12 -16.37 5.10
C TYR A 309 13.16 -15.36 5.57
N GLU A 310 13.68 -14.57 4.63
CA GLU A 310 14.36 -13.33 4.98
C GLU A 310 13.32 -12.29 5.42
N ASN A 311 13.60 -11.63 6.54
CA ASN A 311 12.69 -10.68 7.17
C ASN A 311 13.32 -9.29 7.30
N PHE A 312 13.60 -8.66 6.16
CA PHE A 312 14.14 -7.29 6.13
C PHE A 312 13.04 -6.23 6.32
N SER A 313 11.78 -6.62 6.19
CA SER A 313 10.61 -5.78 6.41
C SER A 313 10.21 -5.66 7.89
N GLY A 314 10.67 -6.58 8.75
CA GLY A 314 10.22 -6.66 10.14
C GLY A 314 8.87 -7.37 10.34
N THR A 315 8.18 -7.78 9.25
CA THR A 315 6.81 -8.32 9.28
C THR A 315 6.73 -9.85 9.08
N GLY A 316 7.87 -10.52 8.95
CA GLY A 316 7.96 -11.97 8.80
C GLY A 316 8.42 -12.44 7.43
N ASN A 317 8.21 -11.68 6.38
CA ASN A 317 8.68 -12.00 5.02
C ASN A 317 9.20 -10.77 4.28
N THR A 318 9.89 -11.01 3.19
CA THR A 318 10.31 -9.99 2.22
C THR A 318 10.02 -10.50 0.81
N LEU A 319 9.32 -9.72 -0.01
CA LEU A 319 9.09 -10.07 -1.41
C LEU A 319 10.40 -10.05 -2.21
N ASN A 320 10.55 -11.03 -3.11
CA ASN A 320 11.74 -11.24 -3.90
C ASN A 320 11.77 -10.32 -5.14
N MET A 321 12.14 -9.05 -4.97
CA MET A 321 12.26 -8.10 -6.08
C MET A 321 13.40 -8.41 -7.04
N ALA A 322 14.33 -9.29 -6.68
CA ALA A 322 15.32 -9.83 -7.62
C ALA A 322 14.65 -10.75 -8.67
N ASN A 323 13.48 -11.32 -8.37
CA ASN A 323 12.74 -12.16 -9.29
C ASN A 323 11.93 -11.33 -10.29
N ARG A 324 12.16 -11.56 -11.59
CA ARG A 324 11.46 -10.84 -12.67
C ARG A 324 9.94 -11.01 -12.63
N ALA A 325 9.42 -12.16 -12.22
CA ALA A 325 7.98 -12.40 -12.16
C ALA A 325 7.33 -11.57 -11.06
N VAL A 326 8.01 -11.40 -9.92
CA VAL A 326 7.55 -10.55 -8.80
C VAL A 326 7.59 -9.08 -9.21
N ARG A 327 8.70 -8.59 -9.80
CA ARG A 327 8.73 -7.22 -10.32
C ARG A 327 7.65 -6.97 -11.36
N LYS A 328 7.42 -7.95 -12.28
CA LYS A 328 6.32 -7.83 -13.25
C LYS A 328 4.98 -7.66 -12.57
N MET A 329 4.68 -8.42 -11.53
CA MET A 329 3.43 -8.31 -10.77
C MET A 329 3.28 -6.90 -10.16
N VAL A 330 4.34 -6.36 -9.58
CA VAL A 330 4.34 -5.00 -9.01
C VAL A 330 4.12 -3.94 -10.10
N ILE A 331 4.79 -4.06 -11.24
CA ILE A 331 4.58 -3.16 -12.40
C ILE A 331 3.15 -3.27 -12.94
N ASP A 332 2.61 -4.47 -13.06
CA ASP A 332 1.22 -4.67 -13.51
C ASP A 332 0.21 -4.07 -12.51
N SER A 333 0.49 -4.19 -11.20
CA SER A 333 -0.30 -3.55 -10.16
C SER A 333 -0.22 -2.02 -10.25
N ALA A 334 0.97 -1.45 -10.37
CA ALA A 334 1.15 -0.02 -10.55
C ALA A 334 0.42 0.50 -11.81
N ARG A 335 0.50 -0.22 -12.93
CA ARG A 335 -0.26 0.09 -14.15
C ARG A 335 -1.78 0.04 -13.93
N HIS A 336 -2.26 -0.94 -13.17
CA HIS A 336 -3.68 -1.04 -12.82
C HIS A 336 -4.14 0.20 -12.05
N TRP A 337 -3.43 0.59 -11.00
CA TRP A 337 -3.77 1.79 -10.22
C TRP A 337 -3.65 3.08 -11.05
N ALA A 338 -2.64 3.18 -11.90
CA ALA A 338 -2.45 4.35 -12.75
C ALA A 338 -3.50 4.47 -13.87
N ARG A 339 -3.88 3.36 -14.52
CA ARG A 339 -4.75 3.39 -15.71
C ARG A 339 -6.23 3.21 -15.38
N GLU A 340 -6.53 2.34 -14.40
CA GLU A 340 -7.91 2.00 -14.07
C GLU A 340 -8.46 2.86 -12.91
N MET A 341 -7.58 3.33 -12.03
CA MET A 341 -7.96 4.15 -10.88
C MET A 341 -7.48 5.60 -10.99
N HIS A 342 -6.73 5.94 -12.03
CA HIS A 342 -6.22 7.28 -12.35
C HIS A 342 -5.37 7.92 -11.24
N VAL A 343 -4.70 7.14 -10.38
CA VAL A 343 -3.80 7.72 -9.37
C VAL A 343 -2.60 8.41 -10.00
N ASP A 344 -2.09 9.45 -9.35
CA ASP A 344 -1.05 10.35 -9.87
C ASP A 344 0.36 9.99 -9.39
N GLY A 345 0.44 9.08 -8.40
CA GLY A 345 1.73 8.70 -7.88
C GLY A 345 1.69 7.58 -6.84
N PHE A 346 2.89 7.21 -6.39
CA PHE A 346 3.10 6.20 -5.37
C PHE A 346 4.15 6.65 -4.37
N ARG A 347 3.87 6.45 -3.08
CA ARG A 347 4.86 6.43 -1.99
C ARG A 347 5.17 4.97 -1.69
N PHE A 348 6.44 4.58 -1.80
CA PHE A 348 6.88 3.20 -1.59
C PHE A 348 7.34 3.02 -0.15
N ASP A 349 6.59 2.22 0.58
CA ASP A 349 6.93 1.76 1.93
C ASP A 349 8.24 0.96 1.90
N LEU A 350 9.16 1.25 2.83
CA LEU A 350 10.46 0.60 2.97
C LEU A 350 11.19 0.40 1.63
N ALA A 351 11.29 1.42 0.80
CA ALA A 351 11.77 1.32 -0.58
C ALA A 351 13.21 0.78 -0.71
N SER A 352 14.03 0.86 0.34
CA SER A 352 15.35 0.24 0.34
C SER A 352 15.31 -1.29 0.19
N LEU A 353 14.17 -1.93 0.45
CA LEU A 353 13.99 -3.36 0.19
C LEU A 353 14.06 -3.71 -1.31
N PHE A 354 13.72 -2.77 -2.18
CA PHE A 354 13.79 -2.97 -3.64
C PHE A 354 15.22 -3.01 -4.18
N THR A 355 16.20 -2.59 -3.37
CA THR A 355 17.63 -2.68 -3.70
C THR A 355 18.23 -4.04 -3.36
N ARG A 356 17.48 -4.92 -2.70
CA ARG A 356 17.98 -6.22 -2.26
C ARG A 356 18.07 -7.22 -3.42
N LYS A 357 19.22 -7.88 -3.52
CA LYS A 357 19.48 -8.99 -4.45
C LYS A 357 18.89 -10.29 -3.92
N ALA A 358 18.94 -11.34 -4.73
CA ALA A 358 18.44 -12.67 -4.36
C ALA A 358 19.14 -13.29 -3.12
N ASP A 359 20.37 -12.88 -2.83
CA ASP A 359 21.15 -13.29 -1.65
C ASP A 359 20.93 -12.37 -0.43
N GLY A 360 20.01 -11.41 -0.53
CA GLY A 360 19.72 -10.43 0.52
C GLY A 360 20.71 -9.27 0.61
N SER A 361 21.80 -9.28 -0.15
CA SER A 361 22.74 -8.16 -0.21
C SER A 361 22.13 -6.94 -0.89
N VAL A 362 22.64 -5.75 -0.55
CA VAL A 362 22.13 -4.46 -1.06
C VAL A 362 22.85 -4.07 -2.34
N ASN A 363 22.11 -3.71 -3.39
CA ASN A 363 22.62 -3.00 -4.54
C ASN A 363 22.40 -1.49 -4.32
N ALA A 364 23.45 -0.76 -3.96
CA ALA A 364 23.32 0.67 -3.63
C ALA A 364 23.19 1.57 -4.86
N ASP A 365 23.56 1.08 -6.04
CA ASP A 365 23.72 1.90 -7.25
C ASP A 365 22.51 1.80 -8.18
N ASP A 366 21.61 0.84 -7.98
CA ASP A 366 20.48 0.60 -8.86
C ASP A 366 19.27 0.04 -8.09
N VAL A 367 18.09 0.56 -8.42
CA VAL A 367 16.79 0.09 -7.93
C VAL A 367 15.98 -0.41 -9.14
N PRO A 368 16.13 -1.70 -9.52
CA PRO A 368 15.57 -2.20 -10.78
C PRO A 368 14.08 -1.93 -10.94
N LEU A 369 13.30 -1.99 -9.86
CA LEU A 369 11.87 -1.73 -9.89
C LEU A 369 11.56 -0.29 -10.33
N LEU A 370 12.27 0.71 -9.76
CA LEU A 370 12.04 2.11 -10.10
C LEU A 370 12.54 2.44 -11.51
N SER A 371 13.64 1.81 -11.94
CA SER A 371 14.14 1.91 -13.32
C SER A 371 13.14 1.33 -14.33
N ASP A 372 12.55 0.16 -14.00
CA ASP A 372 11.49 -0.46 -14.80
C ASP A 372 10.25 0.47 -14.88
N MET A 373 9.85 1.12 -13.76
CA MET A 373 8.73 2.07 -13.72
C MET A 373 9.02 3.34 -14.53
N ALA A 374 10.20 3.93 -14.37
CA ALA A 374 10.59 5.14 -15.09
C ALA A 374 10.67 4.93 -16.61
N SER A 375 10.91 3.68 -17.05
CA SER A 375 10.94 3.29 -18.46
C SER A 375 9.57 2.92 -19.02
N ASP A 376 8.54 2.82 -18.17
CA ASP A 376 7.18 2.43 -18.57
C ASP A 376 6.36 3.64 -18.98
N PRO A 377 5.84 3.71 -20.24
CA PRO A 377 5.07 4.86 -20.70
C PRO A 377 3.81 5.15 -19.86
N ALA A 378 3.28 4.18 -19.14
CA ALA A 378 2.11 4.37 -18.28
C ALA A 378 2.48 4.88 -16.88
N LEU A 379 3.75 4.77 -16.47
CA LEU A 379 4.22 5.05 -15.12
C LEU A 379 5.25 6.19 -15.06
N ALA A 380 5.96 6.45 -16.16
CA ALA A 380 7.07 7.39 -16.21
C ALA A 380 6.70 8.86 -15.87
N HIS A 381 5.41 9.19 -15.93
CA HIS A 381 4.91 10.54 -15.63
C HIS A 381 4.37 10.67 -14.20
N LEU A 382 4.33 9.58 -13.44
CA LEU A 382 3.80 9.57 -12.08
C LEU A 382 4.78 10.16 -11.07
N ARG A 383 4.24 10.70 -9.98
CA ARG A 383 5.02 11.10 -8.82
C ARG A 383 5.44 9.86 -8.04
N LEU A 384 6.74 9.61 -7.97
CA LEU A 384 7.29 8.50 -7.19
C LEU A 384 7.97 9.08 -5.95
N ILE A 385 7.64 8.54 -4.78
CA ILE A 385 8.19 8.94 -3.48
C ILE A 385 8.73 7.68 -2.80
N ALA A 386 9.99 7.72 -2.38
CA ALA A 386 10.61 6.60 -1.68
C ALA A 386 10.71 6.88 -0.19
N GLU A 387 10.38 5.88 0.63
CA GLU A 387 10.85 5.79 2.00
C GLU A 387 12.23 5.13 1.98
N PRO A 388 13.33 5.90 2.17
CA PRO A 388 14.68 5.46 1.79
C PRO A 388 15.39 4.65 2.89
N TRP A 389 14.68 3.75 3.57
CA TRP A 389 15.21 2.82 4.58
C TRP A 389 14.48 1.48 4.56
N ASP A 390 14.95 0.54 5.40
CA ASP A 390 14.25 -0.71 5.73
C ASP A 390 14.31 -1.01 7.24
N ALA A 391 13.56 -2.03 7.68
CA ALA A 391 13.53 -2.42 9.08
C ALA A 391 14.80 -3.18 9.55
N ALA A 392 15.67 -3.57 8.61
CA ALA A 392 16.93 -4.24 8.92
C ALA A 392 18.13 -3.27 9.04
N GLY A 393 17.89 -1.95 9.06
CA GLY A 393 18.90 -0.92 9.32
C GLY A 393 19.58 -0.36 8.06
N VAL A 394 19.10 -0.68 6.86
CA VAL A 394 19.57 0.00 5.65
C VAL A 394 18.96 1.39 5.58
N TYR A 395 19.80 2.41 5.37
CA TYR A 395 19.40 3.81 5.25
C TYR A 395 20.07 4.43 4.02
N GLN A 396 19.29 4.78 3.00
CA GLN A 396 19.78 5.14 1.67
C GLN A 396 19.34 6.53 1.22
N LEU A 397 18.90 7.39 2.13
CA LEU A 397 18.52 8.76 1.85
C LEU A 397 19.64 9.50 1.08
N GLY A 398 19.30 10.06 -0.08
CA GLY A 398 20.23 10.77 -0.95
C GLY A 398 21.25 9.89 -1.69
N ARG A 399 21.08 8.56 -1.72
CA ARG A 399 22.09 7.65 -2.30
C ARG A 399 21.57 6.72 -3.39
N ALA A 400 20.51 5.95 -3.12
CA ALA A 400 20.07 4.86 -4.00
C ALA A 400 18.91 5.23 -4.94
N PHE A 401 18.35 6.41 -4.81
CA PHE A 401 17.21 6.88 -5.58
C PHE A 401 17.58 8.12 -6.39
N PRO A 402 18.45 7.98 -7.44
CA PRO A 402 19.06 9.12 -8.11
C PRO A 402 18.10 9.87 -9.02
N GLY A 403 18.38 11.16 -9.20
CA GLY A 403 17.78 11.98 -10.21
C GLY A 403 16.27 12.21 -10.05
N ILE A 404 15.61 12.44 -11.17
CA ILE A 404 14.17 12.74 -11.24
C ILE A 404 13.28 11.52 -10.98
N MET A 405 13.87 10.34 -10.72
CA MET A 405 13.12 9.09 -10.63
C MET A 405 12.28 8.96 -9.36
N ALA A 406 12.70 9.58 -8.24
CA ALA A 406 11.90 9.58 -7.02
C ALA A 406 12.22 10.75 -6.10
N CYS A 407 11.17 11.34 -5.51
CA CYS A 407 11.30 12.12 -4.28
C CYS A 407 11.58 11.18 -3.11
N GLN A 408 12.12 11.69 -2.01
CA GLN A 408 12.46 10.86 -0.84
C GLN A 408 11.97 11.52 0.43
N TRP A 409 11.34 10.74 1.30
CA TRP A 409 11.05 11.18 2.65
C TRP A 409 12.35 11.51 3.39
N ASN A 410 12.52 12.75 3.80
CA ASN A 410 13.75 13.22 4.43
C ASN A 410 13.69 13.07 5.96
N GLY A 411 14.03 11.87 6.45
CA GLY A 411 14.12 11.61 7.90
C GLY A 411 15.16 12.48 8.60
N GLN A 412 16.23 12.90 7.92
CA GLN A 412 17.22 13.80 8.49
C GLN A 412 16.65 15.21 8.69
N TYR A 413 15.82 15.69 7.76
CA TYR A 413 15.08 16.93 7.93
C TYR A 413 14.20 16.89 9.18
N ARG A 414 13.40 15.84 9.32
CA ARG A 414 12.53 15.61 10.48
C ARG A 414 13.31 15.71 11.80
N ASP A 415 14.39 14.95 11.90
CA ASP A 415 15.13 14.84 13.15
C ASP A 415 15.91 16.12 13.51
N ASP A 416 16.55 16.75 12.53
CA ASP A 416 17.29 18.00 12.73
C ASP A 416 16.36 19.15 13.15
N LEU A 417 15.18 19.28 12.55
CA LEU A 417 14.20 20.31 12.93
C LEU A 417 13.59 20.05 14.31
N ARG A 418 13.25 18.82 14.62
CA ARG A 418 12.74 18.46 15.96
C ARG A 418 13.75 18.83 17.02
N ARG A 419 15.01 18.49 16.83
CA ARG A 419 16.10 18.81 17.77
C ARG A 419 16.35 20.32 17.88
N PHE A 420 16.27 21.04 16.77
CA PHE A 420 16.41 22.51 16.78
C PHE A 420 15.29 23.18 17.58
N VAL A 421 14.03 22.85 17.29
CA VAL A 421 12.86 23.45 17.97
C VAL A 421 12.80 23.04 19.44
N LYS A 422 13.23 21.83 19.78
CA LYS A 422 13.43 21.36 21.17
C LYS A 422 14.48 22.19 21.91
N GLY A 423 15.47 22.76 21.19
CA GLY A 423 16.54 23.59 21.78
C GLY A 423 17.83 22.83 22.04
N ASP A 424 18.07 21.70 21.37
CA ASP A 424 19.34 20.97 21.47
C ASP A 424 20.49 21.88 21.01
N PRO A 425 21.65 21.88 21.73
CA PRO A 425 22.76 22.75 21.39
C PRO A 425 23.41 22.35 20.06
N GLY A 426 23.93 23.35 19.33
CA GLY A 426 24.68 23.13 18.10
C GLY A 426 23.86 22.80 16.84
N MET A 427 22.53 22.90 16.89
CA MET A 427 21.67 22.54 15.75
C MET A 427 21.52 23.62 14.66
N ALA A 428 22.01 24.85 14.87
CA ALA A 428 21.88 25.92 13.90
C ALA A 428 22.50 25.60 12.51
N PRO A 429 23.71 25.02 12.40
CA PRO A 429 24.27 24.63 11.10
C PRO A 429 23.44 23.53 10.40
N ALA A 430 22.89 22.57 11.14
CA ALA A 430 22.02 21.53 10.61
C ALA A 430 20.71 22.14 10.08
N LEU A 431 20.07 23.02 10.86
CA LEU A 431 18.88 23.74 10.42
C LEU A 431 19.11 24.47 9.12
N MET A 432 20.23 25.23 8.99
CA MET A 432 20.53 25.99 7.77
C MET A 432 20.59 25.08 6.54
N ARG A 433 21.23 23.92 6.65
CA ARG A 433 21.26 22.94 5.55
C ARG A 433 19.85 22.46 5.16
N ARG A 434 19.03 22.14 6.19
CA ARG A 434 17.64 21.67 5.95
C ARG A 434 16.82 22.74 5.27
N LEU A 435 16.91 24.01 5.69
CA LEU A 435 16.19 25.13 5.10
C LEU A 435 16.60 25.38 3.62
N TYR A 436 17.86 25.14 3.26
CA TYR A 436 18.37 25.33 1.91
C TYR A 436 18.18 24.10 0.98
N GLY A 437 17.40 23.10 1.38
CA GLY A 437 17.05 21.97 0.52
C GLY A 437 17.93 20.74 0.72
N SER A 438 18.66 20.66 1.86
CA SER A 438 19.46 19.46 2.22
C SER A 438 20.50 19.10 1.15
N ASP A 439 21.30 20.06 0.73
CA ASP A 439 22.32 19.93 -0.34
C ASP A 439 23.42 18.89 -0.02
N ASP A 440 23.60 18.54 1.25
CA ASP A 440 24.44 17.45 1.69
C ASP A 440 23.87 16.05 1.36
N LEU A 441 22.57 15.97 1.12
CA LEU A 441 21.84 14.74 0.77
C LEU A 441 21.40 14.76 -0.71
N PHE A 442 21.07 15.91 -1.23
CA PHE A 442 20.58 16.12 -2.60
C PHE A 442 21.48 17.11 -3.34
N PRO A 443 22.76 16.77 -3.61
CA PRO A 443 23.68 17.66 -4.29
C PRO A 443 23.30 17.84 -5.77
N GLU A 444 23.32 19.06 -6.25
CA GLU A 444 23.21 19.39 -7.68
C GLU A 444 24.54 19.11 -8.40
N ASP A 445 24.90 17.85 -8.50
CA ASP A 445 26.09 17.44 -9.24
C ASP A 445 25.76 16.92 -10.64
N ARG A 446 26.78 16.81 -11.50
CA ARG A 446 26.59 16.39 -12.90
C ARG A 446 26.26 14.91 -13.05
N MET A 447 26.46 14.09 -12.03
CA MET A 447 26.22 12.64 -12.08
C MET A 447 24.80 12.30 -11.62
N ASN A 448 24.30 12.96 -10.59
CA ASN A 448 23.06 12.59 -9.93
C ASN A 448 21.91 13.56 -10.22
N ALA A 449 22.22 14.82 -10.55
CA ALA A 449 21.24 15.86 -10.91
C ALA A 449 20.07 15.97 -9.92
N TYR A 450 20.34 15.91 -8.61
CA TYR A 450 19.33 16.12 -7.60
C TYR A 450 18.84 17.56 -7.56
N HIS A 451 17.58 17.72 -7.16
CA HIS A 451 16.95 19.01 -6.96
C HIS A 451 16.33 19.10 -5.57
N PRO A 452 16.26 20.30 -4.96
CA PRO A 452 15.68 20.46 -3.62
C PRO A 452 14.28 19.89 -3.46
N HIS A 453 13.43 19.98 -4.50
CA HIS A 453 12.05 19.45 -4.46
C HIS A 453 11.97 17.92 -4.31
N GLN A 454 13.06 17.19 -4.53
CA GLN A 454 13.12 15.74 -4.29
C GLN A 454 13.18 15.39 -2.81
N SER A 455 13.56 16.34 -1.94
CA SER A 455 13.43 16.23 -0.51
C SER A 455 11.97 16.44 -0.10
N VAL A 456 11.27 15.38 0.29
CA VAL A 456 9.98 15.50 0.97
C VAL A 456 10.24 15.80 2.43
N ASN A 457 10.02 17.06 2.79
CA ASN A 457 10.25 17.60 4.12
C ASN A 457 9.03 17.37 5.01
N TYR A 458 9.20 16.80 6.19
CA TYR A 458 8.11 16.58 7.13
C TYR A 458 8.59 16.68 8.59
N ILE A 459 7.67 16.98 9.50
CA ILE A 459 7.92 17.01 10.96
C ILE A 459 7.31 15.77 11.62
N ALA A 460 6.12 15.39 11.19
CA ALA A 460 5.39 14.22 11.65
C ALA A 460 4.81 13.46 10.46
N SER A 461 4.61 12.16 10.61
CA SER A 461 3.92 11.27 9.67
C SER A 461 3.05 10.30 10.48
N HIS A 462 2.46 9.29 9.83
CA HIS A 462 1.75 8.22 10.55
C HIS A 462 2.66 7.55 11.59
N ASP A 463 3.95 7.37 11.26
CA ASP A 463 4.98 6.82 12.17
C ASP A 463 5.49 7.87 13.14
N GLY A 464 5.30 7.62 14.44
CA GLY A 464 5.76 8.50 15.49
C GLY A 464 4.65 9.38 16.09
N PHE A 465 5.07 10.37 16.87
CA PHE A 465 4.15 11.33 17.46
C PHE A 465 3.50 12.23 16.41
N THR A 466 2.21 12.61 16.65
CA THR A 466 1.61 13.74 15.97
C THR A 466 2.39 15.02 16.25
N LEU A 467 2.21 16.06 15.45
CA LEU A 467 2.86 17.35 15.70
C LEU A 467 2.52 17.92 17.10
N TYR A 468 1.30 17.68 17.58
CA TYR A 468 0.92 18.06 18.95
C TYR A 468 1.62 17.21 20.01
N ASP A 469 1.66 15.89 19.82
CA ASP A 469 2.28 14.98 20.79
C ASP A 469 3.79 15.20 20.90
N LEU A 470 4.46 15.66 19.83
CA LEU A 470 5.87 16.07 19.86
C LEU A 470 6.17 17.18 20.88
N VAL A 471 5.20 18.04 21.17
CA VAL A 471 5.34 19.15 22.12
C VAL A 471 4.59 18.90 23.43
N ALA A 472 3.95 17.74 23.58
CA ALA A 472 3.15 17.37 24.74
C ALA A 472 3.69 16.16 25.51
N TYR A 473 4.48 15.32 24.88
CA TYR A 473 4.98 14.07 25.47
C TYR A 473 6.48 13.91 25.28
N ASN A 474 7.20 13.52 26.36
CA ASN A 474 8.59 13.09 26.27
C ASN A 474 8.73 11.58 26.07
N ARG A 475 7.70 10.81 26.42
CA ARG A 475 7.73 9.35 26.38
C ARG A 475 6.49 8.81 25.67
N LYS A 476 6.70 7.76 24.87
CA LYS A 476 5.61 7.03 24.20
C LYS A 476 4.67 6.38 25.21
N ARG A 477 3.40 6.24 24.82
CA ARG A 477 2.31 5.64 25.61
C ARG A 477 1.52 4.63 24.76
N ASN A 478 2.21 3.57 24.33
CA ASN A 478 1.68 2.57 23.41
C ASN A 478 1.01 1.37 24.12
N TRP A 479 0.69 1.47 25.40
CA TRP A 479 0.11 0.38 26.20
C TRP A 479 -1.15 -0.22 25.57
N ALA A 480 -1.97 0.61 24.91
CA ALA A 480 -3.19 0.17 24.25
C ALA A 480 -2.93 -0.77 23.05
N ASN A 481 -1.72 -0.79 22.50
CA ASN A 481 -1.35 -1.64 21.37
C ASN A 481 -1.15 -3.11 21.76
N GLY A 482 -1.08 -3.43 23.09
CA GLY A 482 -0.96 -4.81 23.56
C GLY A 482 0.45 -5.39 23.54
N HIS A 483 1.49 -4.53 23.43
CA HIS A 483 2.91 -4.92 23.37
C HIS A 483 3.72 -4.39 24.55
N ASP A 484 3.09 -4.17 25.71
CA ASP A 484 3.74 -3.67 26.92
C ASP A 484 4.59 -2.40 26.68
N ASN A 485 4.13 -1.53 25.77
CA ASN A 485 4.82 -0.29 25.38
C ASN A 485 6.23 -0.51 24.79
N THR A 486 6.50 -1.68 24.22
CA THR A 486 7.81 -2.00 23.60
C THR A 486 7.87 -1.62 22.12
N ASP A 487 6.72 -1.46 21.46
CA ASP A 487 6.57 -1.08 20.06
C ASP A 487 6.73 0.43 19.84
N GLY A 488 6.97 0.83 18.58
CA GLY A 488 7.22 2.22 18.20
C GLY A 488 8.60 2.75 18.67
N ALA A 489 8.98 3.92 18.19
CA ALA A 489 10.28 4.51 18.48
C ALA A 489 10.38 5.02 19.94
N ASP A 490 11.51 4.73 20.61
CA ASP A 490 11.80 5.27 21.95
C ASP A 490 12.28 6.72 21.88
N GLU A 491 13.13 7.05 20.90
CA GLU A 491 13.62 8.40 20.68
C GLU A 491 12.75 9.12 19.63
N ASN A 492 12.06 10.16 20.05
CA ASN A 492 11.19 10.95 19.19
C ASN A 492 11.69 12.38 18.96
N HIS A 493 12.80 12.78 19.61
CA HIS A 493 13.29 14.16 19.67
C HIS A 493 12.19 15.15 20.11
N SER A 494 11.29 14.70 20.97
CA SER A 494 10.15 15.46 21.48
C SER A 494 10.52 16.28 22.73
N TRP A 495 9.67 17.25 23.06
CA TRP A 495 9.76 18.04 24.27
C TRP A 495 8.38 18.41 24.78
N ASN A 496 8.00 17.96 25.97
CA ASN A 496 6.69 18.17 26.56
C ASN A 496 6.40 19.63 27.01
N CYS A 497 7.31 20.56 26.71
CA CYS A 497 7.23 21.96 27.13
C CYS A 497 7.13 22.17 28.66
N GLY A 498 7.62 21.20 29.44
CA GLY A 498 7.62 21.25 30.90
C GLY A 498 6.44 20.58 31.60
N TRP A 499 5.51 19.97 30.86
CA TRP A 499 4.38 19.22 31.42
C TRP A 499 4.00 18.03 30.55
N GLU A 500 3.91 16.84 31.11
CA GLU A 500 3.64 15.60 30.38
C GLU A 500 2.14 15.39 30.16
N GLY A 501 1.67 15.46 28.91
CA GLY A 501 0.28 15.30 28.52
C GLY A 501 -0.59 16.55 28.78
N ASP A 502 -1.90 16.38 28.60
CA ASP A 502 -2.85 17.51 28.66
C ASP A 502 -3.49 17.70 30.04
N GLU A 503 -3.61 16.62 30.82
CA GLU A 503 -4.32 16.66 32.08
C GLU A 503 -3.64 17.60 33.08
N GLY A 504 -4.33 18.66 33.48
CA GLY A 504 -3.82 19.66 34.42
C GLY A 504 -2.70 20.54 33.89
N ALA A 505 -2.45 20.57 32.58
CA ALA A 505 -1.38 21.38 31.99
C ALA A 505 -1.61 22.88 32.26
N PRO A 506 -0.60 23.60 32.81
CA PRO A 506 -0.68 25.03 33.00
C PRO A 506 -0.90 25.80 31.71
N SER A 507 -1.62 26.94 31.78
CA SER A 507 -1.94 27.76 30.61
C SER A 507 -0.70 28.25 29.84
N GLU A 508 0.40 28.51 30.56
CA GLU A 508 1.70 28.91 29.99
C GLU A 508 2.31 27.78 29.13
N VAL A 509 2.18 26.54 29.59
CA VAL A 509 2.66 25.36 28.87
C VAL A 509 1.85 25.17 27.59
N VAL A 510 0.51 25.27 27.67
CA VAL A 510 -0.36 25.16 26.49
C VAL A 510 -0.03 26.28 25.48
N LYS A 511 0.22 27.50 25.94
CA LYS A 511 0.62 28.61 25.09
C LYS A 511 1.98 28.34 24.42
N LEU A 512 2.94 27.80 25.17
CA LEU A 512 4.27 27.45 24.64
C LEU A 512 4.17 26.33 23.59
N ARG A 513 3.36 25.29 23.82
CA ARG A 513 3.10 24.22 22.83
C ARG A 513 2.59 24.79 21.53
N LYS A 514 1.59 25.67 21.58
CA LYS A 514 1.05 26.37 20.39
C LYS A 514 2.14 27.17 19.66
N GLN A 515 3.02 27.84 20.39
CA GLN A 515 4.13 28.58 19.80
C GLN A 515 5.11 27.64 19.08
N GLN A 516 5.44 26.50 19.68
CA GLN A 516 6.34 25.54 19.06
C GLN A 516 5.76 24.88 17.82
N ILE A 517 4.47 24.56 17.81
CA ILE A 517 3.77 24.07 16.62
C ILE A 517 3.84 25.09 15.49
N LYS A 518 3.58 26.38 15.77
CA LYS A 518 3.74 27.45 14.78
C LYS A 518 5.19 27.55 14.26
N ASN A 519 6.18 27.41 15.14
CA ASN A 519 7.58 27.39 14.73
C ASN A 519 7.86 26.22 13.74
N PHE A 520 7.36 25.03 14.04
CA PHE A 520 7.47 23.88 13.14
C PHE A 520 6.82 24.14 11.78
N CYS A 521 5.59 24.64 11.76
CA CYS A 521 4.88 24.96 10.51
C CYS A 521 5.62 26.03 9.70
N CYS A 522 6.08 27.11 10.34
CA CYS A 522 6.86 28.14 9.67
C CYS A 522 8.15 27.57 9.05
N LEU A 523 8.91 26.77 9.79
CA LEU A 523 10.12 26.17 9.27
C LEU A 523 9.83 25.20 8.14
N LEU A 524 8.78 24.38 8.24
CA LEU A 524 8.39 23.44 7.18
C LEU A 524 8.06 24.15 5.87
N PHE A 525 7.16 25.15 5.91
CA PHE A 525 6.68 25.81 4.70
C PHE A 525 7.63 26.87 4.14
N LEU A 526 8.63 27.31 4.90
CA LEU A 526 9.67 28.25 4.42
C LEU A 526 10.94 27.54 3.94
N SER A 527 11.05 26.23 4.12
CA SER A 527 12.19 25.45 3.65
C SER A 527 12.10 25.14 2.16
N ASN A 528 13.23 25.12 1.47
CA ASN A 528 13.29 24.54 0.14
C ASN A 528 13.06 23.02 0.23
N GLY A 529 12.27 22.50 -0.69
CA GLY A 529 11.85 21.10 -0.71
C GLY A 529 10.33 21.00 -0.88
N THR A 530 9.82 19.79 -0.88
CA THR A 530 8.38 19.51 -0.94
C THR A 530 7.83 19.32 0.47
N PRO A 531 6.98 20.20 1.00
CA PRO A 531 6.43 20.05 2.33
C PRO A 531 5.39 18.96 2.38
N MET A 532 5.44 18.14 3.41
CA MET A 532 4.42 17.17 3.79
C MET A 532 4.03 17.35 5.25
N PHE A 533 2.73 17.28 5.54
CA PHE A 533 2.22 17.25 6.90
C PHE A 533 1.08 16.24 7.03
N ARG A 534 0.84 15.79 8.25
CA ARG A 534 -0.10 14.74 8.56
C ARG A 534 -1.48 15.32 8.85
N ALA A 535 -2.53 14.58 8.50
CA ALA A 535 -3.91 14.94 8.80
C ALA A 535 -4.14 15.20 10.30
N GLY A 536 -4.69 16.38 10.59
CA GLY A 536 -4.99 16.83 11.94
C GLY A 536 -3.88 17.61 12.63
N ASP A 537 -2.66 17.63 12.10
CA ASP A 537 -1.55 18.41 12.68
C ASP A 537 -1.88 19.92 12.71
N GLU A 538 -2.59 20.40 11.71
CA GLU A 538 -2.99 21.79 11.54
C GLU A 538 -3.98 22.28 12.62
N PHE A 539 -4.70 21.37 13.28
CA PHE A 539 -5.56 21.69 14.42
C PHE A 539 -5.22 20.91 15.71
N MET A 540 -3.94 20.50 15.84
CA MET A 540 -3.37 19.90 17.05
C MET A 540 -4.04 18.57 17.44
N HIS A 541 -4.30 17.70 16.47
CA HIS A 541 -4.74 16.33 16.74
C HIS A 541 -3.71 15.60 17.62
N THR A 542 -4.20 14.82 18.59
CA THR A 542 -3.37 14.04 19.52
C THR A 542 -3.78 12.58 19.50
N GLN A 543 -2.83 11.71 19.64
CA GLN A 543 -2.99 10.28 19.90
C GLN A 543 -2.68 9.95 21.37
N ALA A 544 -2.74 10.96 22.25
CA ALA A 544 -2.49 10.85 23.68
C ALA A 544 -1.11 10.23 24.02
N GLY A 545 -0.11 10.51 23.17
CA GLY A 545 1.26 9.99 23.31
C GLY A 545 1.46 8.57 22.79
N ASN A 546 0.46 7.97 22.10
CA ASN A 546 0.69 6.75 21.33
C ASN A 546 1.39 7.13 20.01
N ASN A 547 2.64 6.68 19.84
CA ASN A 547 3.43 6.97 18.65
C ASN A 547 3.46 5.84 17.62
N ASN A 548 2.60 4.81 17.78
CA ASN A 548 2.51 3.68 16.88
C ASN A 548 1.08 3.04 16.87
N PRO A 549 0.00 3.81 16.65
CA PRO A 549 -1.37 3.30 16.79
C PRO A 549 -1.83 2.46 15.58
N TYR A 550 -0.96 1.60 15.04
CA TYR A 550 -1.21 0.82 13.83
C TYR A 550 -2.39 -0.16 13.95
N ASN A 551 -2.76 -0.54 15.17
CA ASN A 551 -3.85 -1.46 15.48
C ASN A 551 -5.00 -0.79 16.24
N GLN A 552 -5.06 0.55 16.26
CA GLN A 552 -6.06 1.33 17.01
C GLN A 552 -7.17 1.84 16.07
N ASP A 553 -8.13 0.98 15.71
CA ASP A 553 -9.33 1.41 14.99
C ASP A 553 -10.36 2.02 15.96
N ASN A 554 -9.98 3.11 16.61
CA ASN A 554 -10.77 3.80 17.63
C ASN A 554 -10.39 5.28 17.71
N GLU A 555 -10.96 5.98 18.68
CA GLU A 555 -10.78 7.43 18.89
C GLU A 555 -9.30 7.84 19.13
N THR A 556 -8.40 6.91 19.46
CA THR A 556 -6.97 7.20 19.58
C THR A 556 -6.38 7.59 18.21
N ALA A 557 -6.79 6.90 17.13
CA ALA A 557 -6.25 7.12 15.81
C ALA A 557 -7.19 7.91 14.88
N TRP A 558 -8.51 7.95 15.18
CA TRP A 558 -9.45 8.72 14.37
C TRP A 558 -9.28 10.22 14.61
N ILE A 559 -9.37 11.00 13.53
CA ILE A 559 -9.26 12.46 13.60
C ILE A 559 -10.39 13.04 14.46
N ASP A 560 -10.02 13.81 15.48
CA ASP A 560 -10.96 14.56 16.32
C ASP A 560 -11.24 15.95 15.73
N TRP A 561 -12.28 16.03 14.90
CA TRP A 561 -12.70 17.27 14.24
C TRP A 561 -13.24 18.34 15.18
N SER A 562 -13.55 18.01 16.43
CA SER A 562 -13.99 19.01 17.42
C SER A 562 -12.90 20.03 17.73
N ARG A 563 -11.63 19.63 17.57
CA ARG A 563 -10.47 20.50 17.79
C ARG A 563 -10.37 21.62 16.75
N LEU A 564 -10.90 21.45 15.55
CA LEU A 564 -10.95 22.49 14.53
C LEU A 564 -11.71 23.74 15.02
N ARG A 565 -12.77 23.55 15.80
CA ARG A 565 -13.59 24.67 16.34
C ARG A 565 -12.90 25.50 17.44
N CYS A 566 -11.93 24.91 18.10
CA CYS A 566 -11.20 25.56 19.21
C CYS A 566 -10.05 26.47 18.75
N GLN A 567 -9.80 26.61 17.44
CA GLN A 567 -8.54 27.11 16.91
C GLN A 567 -8.64 28.28 15.91
N TRP A 568 -9.80 28.88 15.72
CA TRP A 568 -10.02 30.02 14.83
C TRP A 568 -9.22 31.29 15.18
N TYR A 569 -8.08 31.17 15.85
CA TYR A 569 -7.18 32.28 16.19
C TYR A 569 -5.75 32.03 15.67
N TRP A 570 -5.62 31.46 14.46
CA TRP A 570 -4.35 31.34 13.77
C TRP A 570 -4.02 32.59 12.99
#